data_e917048773d687a0848298cbef85e043
#
_entry.id   e917048773d687a0848298cbef85e043
#
_cell.length_a   1.000
_cell.length_b   1.000
_cell.length_c   1.000
_cell.angle_alpha   90.00
_cell.angle_beta   90.00
_cell.angle_gamma   90.00
#
_symmetry.space_group_name_H-M   'P 1'
#
loop_
_entity.id
_entity.type
_entity.pdbx_description
1 polymer ?
#
loop_
_entity_poly.entity_id
_entity_poly.type
_entity_poly.pdbx_seq_one_letter_code
_entity_poly.pdbx_strand_id
1 'polypeptide(L)'
;LENSLNLLSELGIKKVLINTYHLGDKIKNFISDNNYNFKIEVYDDGKEILNTGGGINNLIKNSSEENFLILNPDTLWNKNYVPLIDKMEELYFSQKNLNILLLVSKEKSFDKNLVGDFQLKNSYILRGNNNFIYTGCQIINKSVFKNITKKIFSINEIWNQLIFEKKLKGFESNIE
;
A
#
# COMPACT_ATOMS: atom_id res chain seq x y z
N LEU A 1 -10.73 -4.77 -6.98
CA LEU A 1 -11.15 -3.45 -6.49
C LEU A 1 -12.25 -3.58 -5.41
N GLU A 2 -13.35 -4.29 -5.68
CA GLU A 2 -14.47 -4.45 -4.74
C GLU A 2 -14.00 -4.95 -3.36
N ASN A 3 -13.19 -6.01 -3.31
CA ASN A 3 -12.64 -6.54 -2.06
C ASN A 3 -11.82 -5.49 -1.28
N SER A 4 -11.05 -4.65 -1.99
CA SER A 4 -10.30 -3.56 -1.36
C SER A 4 -11.23 -2.50 -0.77
N LEU A 5 -12.26 -2.10 -1.50
CA LEU A 5 -13.23 -1.10 -1.02
C LEU A 5 -14.06 -1.63 0.16
N ASN A 6 -14.45 -2.90 0.13
CA ASN A 6 -15.14 -3.53 1.26
C ASN A 6 -14.25 -3.57 2.51
N LEU A 7 -12.97 -3.93 2.38
CA LEU A 7 -12.03 -3.88 3.51
C LEU A 7 -11.88 -2.46 4.06
N LEU A 8 -11.75 -1.44 3.19
CA LEU A 8 -11.64 -0.05 3.62
C LEU A 8 -12.91 0.45 4.33
N SER A 9 -14.08 -0.07 3.96
CA SER A 9 -15.34 0.20 4.66
C SER A 9 -15.33 -0.33 6.08
N GLU A 10 -14.87 -1.56 6.29
CA GLU A 10 -14.74 -2.19 7.60
C GLU A 10 -13.72 -1.47 8.49
N LEU A 11 -12.64 -0.95 7.92
CA LEU A 11 -11.63 -0.13 8.61
C LEU A 11 -12.11 1.29 8.97
N GLY A 12 -13.32 1.68 8.56
CA GLY A 12 -13.88 2.99 8.85
C GLY A 12 -13.16 4.16 8.15
N ILE A 13 -12.49 3.90 7.04
CA ILE A 13 -11.83 4.90 6.21
C ILE A 13 -12.86 5.95 5.73
N LYS A 14 -12.48 7.23 5.73
CA LYS A 14 -13.39 8.33 5.36
C LYS A 14 -13.21 8.81 3.93
N LYS A 15 -12.01 8.62 3.37
CA LYS A 15 -11.68 9.06 2.01
C LYS A 15 -10.75 8.07 1.34
N VAL A 16 -11.07 7.74 0.09
CA VAL A 16 -10.28 6.85 -0.76
C VAL A 16 -9.89 7.58 -2.04
N LEU A 17 -8.63 7.50 -2.41
CA LEU A 17 -8.10 8.00 -3.67
C LEU A 17 -7.74 6.80 -4.55
N ILE A 18 -8.22 6.81 -5.78
CA ILE A 18 -7.96 5.74 -6.75
C ILE A 18 -7.30 6.37 -7.97
N ASN A 19 -6.13 5.87 -8.36
CA ASN A 19 -5.55 6.23 -9.64
C ASN A 19 -5.96 5.24 -10.73
N THR A 20 -6.08 5.74 -11.93
CA THR A 20 -6.43 4.96 -13.12
C THR A 20 -5.54 5.36 -14.28
N TYR A 21 -5.14 4.38 -15.08
CA TYR A 21 -4.46 4.61 -16.35
C TYR A 21 -5.25 3.97 -17.51
N HIS A 22 -5.73 2.76 -17.31
CA HIS A 22 -6.49 1.99 -18.27
C HIS A 22 -7.90 1.69 -17.72
N LEU A 23 -8.91 1.73 -18.58
CA LEU A 23 -10.30 1.44 -18.23
C LEU A 23 -10.88 2.33 -17.10
N GLY A 24 -10.39 3.58 -16.97
CA GLY A 24 -10.82 4.51 -15.93
C GLY A 24 -12.34 4.70 -15.87
N ASP A 25 -13.01 4.74 -17.03
CA ASP A 25 -14.46 4.90 -17.07
C ASP A 25 -15.21 3.68 -16.52
N LYS A 26 -14.68 2.47 -16.71
CA LYS A 26 -15.25 1.27 -16.08
C LYS A 26 -15.15 1.31 -14.56
N ILE A 27 -14.02 1.83 -14.04
CA ILE A 27 -13.83 2.01 -12.59
C ILE A 27 -14.80 3.07 -12.05
N LYS A 28 -14.96 4.20 -12.75
CA LYS A 28 -15.91 5.25 -12.35
C LYS A 28 -17.35 4.74 -12.35
N ASN A 29 -17.75 4.02 -13.39
CA ASN A 29 -19.10 3.41 -13.48
C ASN A 29 -19.32 2.42 -12.34
N PHE A 30 -18.36 1.51 -12.10
CA PHE A 30 -18.42 0.58 -10.97
C PHE A 30 -18.60 1.30 -9.63
N ILE A 31 -17.89 2.41 -9.40
CA ILE A 31 -18.02 3.18 -8.18
C ILE A 31 -19.39 3.87 -8.09
N SER A 32 -19.91 4.40 -9.20
CA SER A 32 -21.23 5.07 -9.23
C SER A 32 -22.40 4.10 -9.03
N ASP A 33 -22.25 2.85 -9.44
CA ASP A 33 -23.26 1.81 -9.31
C ASP A 33 -23.30 1.19 -7.90
N ASN A 34 -22.36 1.55 -7.02
CA ASN A 34 -22.24 1.01 -5.67
C ASN A 34 -22.24 2.15 -4.63
N ASN A 35 -22.74 1.86 -3.44
CA ASN A 35 -22.77 2.80 -2.33
C ASN A 35 -21.70 2.44 -1.29
N TYR A 36 -20.81 3.40 -1.01
CA TYR A 36 -19.78 3.26 0.02
C TYR A 36 -19.98 4.33 1.12
N ASN A 37 -19.60 4.01 2.34
CA ASN A 37 -19.72 4.91 3.50
C ASN A 37 -18.57 5.93 3.60
N PHE A 38 -17.79 6.10 2.55
CA PHE A 38 -16.67 7.03 2.44
C PHE A 38 -16.65 7.73 1.07
N LYS A 39 -15.95 8.86 1.02
CA LYS A 39 -15.77 9.61 -0.23
C LYS A 39 -14.72 8.91 -1.11
N ILE A 40 -15.03 8.72 -2.39
CA ILE A 40 -14.07 8.21 -3.39
C ILE A 40 -13.76 9.30 -4.39
N GLU A 41 -12.48 9.52 -4.63
CA GLU A 41 -11.98 10.40 -5.69
C GLU A 41 -11.11 9.59 -6.66
N VAL A 42 -11.41 9.68 -7.96
CA VAL A 42 -10.70 8.96 -9.02
C VAL A 42 -9.83 9.94 -9.79
N TYR A 43 -8.54 9.63 -9.89
CA TYR A 43 -7.54 10.42 -10.60
C TYR A 43 -7.01 9.66 -11.81
N ASP A 44 -6.99 10.33 -12.95
CA ASP A 44 -6.37 9.80 -14.17
C ASP A 44 -4.86 10.07 -14.11
N ASP A 45 -4.06 9.04 -14.31
CA ASP A 45 -2.58 9.14 -14.35
C ASP A 45 -2.07 9.79 -15.65
N GLY A 46 -2.97 10.03 -16.63
CA GLY A 46 -2.66 10.68 -17.89
C GLY A 46 -2.22 9.70 -18.98
N LYS A 47 -1.29 10.15 -19.84
CA LYS A 47 -0.91 9.40 -21.06
C LYS A 47 0.22 8.38 -20.85
N GLU A 48 0.86 8.38 -19.69
CA GLU A 48 2.03 7.55 -19.40
C GLU A 48 1.80 6.72 -18.15
N ILE A 49 2.26 5.48 -18.15
CA ILE A 49 2.24 4.61 -16.97
C ILE A 49 3.24 5.16 -15.95
N LEU A 50 2.73 5.63 -14.81
CA LEU A 50 3.56 6.27 -13.77
C LEU A 50 4.41 5.27 -12.96
N ASN A 51 4.16 3.98 -13.12
CA ASN A 51 4.67 2.93 -12.24
C ASN A 51 4.16 3.10 -10.79
N THR A 52 4.46 2.14 -9.91
CA THR A 52 3.86 2.08 -8.56
C THR A 52 4.17 3.30 -7.69
N GLY A 53 5.41 3.77 -7.67
CA GLY A 53 5.79 4.94 -6.89
C GLY A 53 5.23 6.25 -7.45
N GLY A 54 5.25 6.39 -8.77
CA GLY A 54 4.71 7.57 -9.45
C GLY A 54 3.20 7.69 -9.28
N GLY A 55 2.46 6.58 -9.41
CA GLY A 55 1.01 6.55 -9.19
C GLY A 55 0.63 6.96 -7.76
N ILE A 56 1.29 6.38 -6.76
CA ILE A 56 1.10 6.77 -5.34
C ILE A 56 1.40 8.25 -5.13
N ASN A 57 2.53 8.75 -5.64
CA ASN A 57 2.91 10.16 -5.51
C ASN A 57 1.89 11.09 -6.18
N ASN A 58 1.33 10.69 -7.33
CA ASN A 58 0.27 11.44 -8.00
C ASN A 58 -0.99 11.58 -7.14
N LEU A 59 -1.42 10.50 -6.45
CA LEU A 59 -2.55 10.55 -5.52
C LEU A 59 -2.26 11.41 -4.29
N ILE A 60 -1.12 11.21 -3.65
CA ILE A 60 -0.72 11.90 -2.41
C ILE A 60 -0.63 13.41 -2.59
N LYS A 61 -0.17 13.89 -3.75
CA LYS A 61 -0.10 15.32 -4.07
C LYS A 61 -1.47 16.00 -4.08
N ASN A 62 -2.52 15.25 -4.36
CA ASN A 62 -3.90 15.73 -4.41
C ASN A 62 -4.62 15.62 -3.05
N SER A 63 -3.89 15.32 -1.97
CA SER A 63 -4.44 15.21 -0.62
C SER A 63 -3.75 16.15 0.36
N SER A 64 -4.51 16.67 1.33
CA SER A 64 -3.99 17.40 2.49
C SER A 64 -3.47 16.48 3.59
N GLU A 65 -3.79 15.20 3.54
CA GLU A 65 -3.40 14.22 4.55
C GLU A 65 -1.89 13.93 4.52
N GLU A 66 -1.35 13.57 5.67
CA GLU A 66 0.08 13.27 5.83
C GLU A 66 0.38 11.77 5.82
N ASN A 67 -0.58 10.93 6.23
CA ASN A 67 -0.40 9.50 6.38
C ASN A 67 -1.42 8.75 5.51
N PHE A 68 -0.97 7.70 4.85
CA PHE A 68 -1.77 6.97 3.88
C PHE A 68 -1.67 5.47 4.10
N LEU A 69 -2.82 4.81 4.20
CA LEU A 69 -2.93 3.39 3.97
C LEU A 69 -3.04 3.15 2.47
N ILE A 70 -2.17 2.34 1.92
CA ILE A 70 -2.13 1.99 0.50
C ILE A 70 -2.44 0.52 0.35
N LEU A 71 -3.37 0.19 -0.52
CA LEU A 71 -3.73 -1.16 -0.88
C LEU A 71 -3.57 -1.38 -2.39
N ASN A 72 -2.93 -2.48 -2.76
CA ASN A 72 -2.96 -2.97 -4.12
C ASN A 72 -4.33 -3.62 -4.39
N PRO A 73 -5.02 -3.31 -5.50
CA PRO A 73 -6.36 -3.80 -5.76
C PRO A 73 -6.42 -5.24 -6.29
N ASP A 74 -5.28 -5.85 -6.61
CA ASP A 74 -5.12 -7.20 -7.13
C ASP A 74 -4.93 -8.27 -6.04
N THR A 75 -4.74 -7.87 -4.80
CA THR A 75 -4.79 -8.78 -3.65
C THR A 75 -6.23 -9.07 -3.25
N LEU A 76 -6.51 -10.33 -2.90
CA LEU A 76 -7.83 -10.76 -2.43
C LEU A 76 -8.03 -10.42 -0.95
N TRP A 77 -8.39 -9.19 -0.71
CA TRP A 77 -8.66 -8.69 0.65
C TRP A 77 -9.97 -9.24 1.21
N ASN A 78 -10.01 -9.49 2.52
CA ASN A 78 -11.20 -9.85 3.26
C ASN A 78 -11.16 -9.27 4.69
N LYS A 79 -12.27 -9.37 5.44
CA LYS A 79 -12.42 -8.81 6.78
C LYS A 79 -11.41 -9.33 7.83
N ASN A 80 -10.77 -10.48 7.59
CA ASN A 80 -9.78 -11.01 8.53
C ASN A 80 -8.52 -10.14 8.58
N TYR A 81 -8.29 -9.27 7.59
CA TYR A 81 -7.20 -8.32 7.58
C TYR A 81 -7.44 -7.08 8.48
N VAL A 82 -8.70 -6.79 8.86
CA VAL A 82 -9.02 -5.63 9.72
C VAL A 82 -8.15 -5.61 10.99
N PRO A 83 -8.16 -6.65 11.85
CA PRO A 83 -7.38 -6.61 13.10
C PRO A 83 -5.87 -6.56 12.87
N LEU A 84 -5.38 -6.98 11.71
CA LEU A 84 -3.95 -6.86 11.37
C LEU A 84 -3.59 -5.43 10.99
N ILE A 85 -4.43 -4.79 10.19
CA ILE A 85 -4.23 -3.40 9.75
C ILE A 85 -4.36 -2.46 10.94
N ASP A 86 -5.34 -2.68 11.84
CA ASP A 86 -5.48 -1.90 13.08
C ASP A 86 -4.20 -1.96 13.93
N LYS A 87 -3.65 -3.15 14.17
CA LYS A 87 -2.38 -3.31 14.89
C LYS A 87 -1.19 -2.67 14.17
N MET A 88 -1.18 -2.75 12.84
CA MET A 88 -0.15 -2.11 12.03
C MET A 88 -0.24 -0.59 12.13
N GLU A 89 -1.45 -0.04 12.18
CA GLU A 89 -1.72 1.39 12.40
C GLU A 89 -1.29 1.84 13.80
N GLU A 90 -1.66 1.11 14.85
CA GLU A 90 -1.21 1.36 16.22
C GLU A 90 0.32 1.40 16.30
N LEU A 91 1.01 0.44 15.69
CA LEU A 91 2.47 0.40 15.62
C LEU A 91 3.04 1.60 14.88
N TYR A 92 2.42 1.98 13.75
CA TYR A 92 2.84 3.12 12.94
C TYR A 92 2.77 4.43 13.73
N PHE A 93 1.68 4.71 14.41
CA PHE A 93 1.50 5.95 15.18
C PHE A 93 2.27 5.96 16.50
N SER A 94 2.58 4.79 17.09
CA SER A 94 3.40 4.69 18.30
C SER A 94 4.88 5.00 18.05
N GLN A 95 5.35 4.88 16.81
CA GLN A 95 6.77 5.02 16.45
C GLN A 95 6.94 6.14 15.41
N LYS A 96 7.58 7.23 15.82
CA LYS A 96 7.83 8.38 14.92
C LYS A 96 8.67 7.98 13.69
N ASN A 97 8.24 8.46 12.52
CA ASN A 97 8.98 8.37 11.24
C ASN A 97 9.19 6.97 10.67
N LEU A 98 8.37 6.01 11.04
CA LEU A 98 8.42 4.70 10.45
C LEU A 98 7.38 4.57 9.34
N ASN A 99 7.75 3.84 8.28
CA ASN A 99 6.82 3.35 7.27
C ASN A 99 6.74 1.84 7.44
N ILE A 100 5.57 1.26 7.23
CA ILE A 100 5.32 -0.14 7.55
C ILE A 100 4.73 -0.84 6.35
N LEU A 101 5.29 -2.00 5.98
CA LEU A 101 4.73 -2.92 4.99
C LEU A 101 4.09 -4.11 5.70
N LEU A 102 2.91 -4.53 5.25
CA LEU A 102 2.34 -5.81 5.62
C LEU A 102 3.00 -6.90 4.79
N LEU A 103 3.60 -7.85 5.45
CA LEU A 103 4.35 -8.94 4.86
C LEU A 103 3.72 -10.29 5.23
N VAL A 104 3.88 -11.27 4.37
CA VAL A 104 3.57 -12.68 4.68
C VAL A 104 4.82 -13.53 4.47
N SER A 105 5.03 -14.52 5.36
CA SER A 105 6.08 -15.50 5.15
C SER A 105 5.87 -16.25 3.83
N LYS A 106 6.94 -16.45 3.08
CA LYS A 106 6.91 -17.23 1.84
C LYS A 106 6.32 -18.64 2.02
N GLU A 107 6.49 -19.23 3.20
CA GLU A 107 5.95 -20.55 3.55
C GLU A 107 4.42 -20.58 3.55
N LYS A 108 3.78 -19.44 3.81
CA LYS A 108 2.32 -19.27 3.81
C LYS A 108 1.76 -18.91 2.44
N SER A 109 2.62 -18.63 1.46
CA SER A 109 2.15 -18.29 0.11
C SER A 109 1.48 -19.50 -0.54
N PHE A 110 0.33 -19.25 -1.17
CA PHE A 110 -0.35 -20.23 -2.02
C PHE A 110 0.55 -20.67 -3.19
N ASP A 111 1.20 -19.72 -3.85
CA ASP A 111 2.17 -20.01 -4.91
C ASP A 111 3.57 -20.23 -4.32
N LYS A 112 3.99 -21.49 -4.29
CA LYS A 112 5.31 -21.88 -3.77
C LYS A 112 6.50 -21.45 -4.65
N ASN A 113 6.23 -21.02 -5.88
CA ASN A 113 7.26 -20.55 -6.82
C ASN A 113 7.56 -19.05 -6.66
N LEU A 114 6.75 -18.32 -5.90
CA LEU A 114 7.02 -16.90 -5.66
C LEU A 114 8.39 -16.71 -5.00
N VAL A 115 9.17 -15.85 -5.61
CA VAL A 115 10.39 -15.33 -5.01
C VAL A 115 9.98 -14.26 -4.02
N GLY A 116 10.41 -14.38 -2.75
CA GLY A 116 10.11 -13.35 -1.75
C GLY A 116 10.76 -12.01 -2.11
N ASP A 117 10.26 -10.95 -1.53
CA ASP A 117 10.71 -9.56 -1.76
C ASP A 117 11.75 -9.11 -0.76
N PHE A 118 11.66 -9.62 0.50
CA PHE A 118 12.36 -9.09 1.64
C PHE A 118 12.82 -10.14 2.64
N GLN A 119 13.78 -9.73 3.47
CA GLN A 119 14.14 -10.37 4.73
C GLN A 119 13.62 -9.48 5.87
N LEU A 120 13.16 -10.09 6.96
CA LEU A 120 12.75 -9.39 8.18
C LEU A 120 13.71 -9.72 9.32
N LYS A 121 14.25 -8.68 9.99
CA LYS A 121 15.10 -8.83 11.17
C LYS A 121 14.73 -7.77 12.21
N ASN A 122 14.27 -8.22 13.38
CA ASN A 122 13.78 -7.34 14.46
C ASN A 122 12.75 -6.31 13.96
N SER A 123 11.82 -6.77 13.14
CA SER A 123 10.80 -5.96 12.44
C SER A 123 11.34 -4.97 11.41
N TYR A 124 12.64 -4.87 11.18
CA TYR A 124 13.21 -4.06 10.09
C TYR A 124 13.29 -4.87 8.80
N ILE A 125 12.89 -4.23 7.71
CA ILE A 125 12.97 -4.81 6.37
C ILE A 125 14.41 -4.68 5.85
N LEU A 126 14.89 -5.76 5.26
CA LEU A 126 16.21 -5.83 4.62
C LEU A 126 16.06 -6.44 3.22
N ARG A 127 17.00 -6.11 2.32
CA ARG A 127 17.23 -6.87 1.10
C ARG A 127 18.16 -8.04 1.39
N GLY A 128 17.97 -9.17 0.72
CA GLY A 128 18.83 -10.35 0.91
C GLY A 128 18.05 -11.66 0.77
N ASN A 129 18.13 -12.54 1.77
CA ASN A 129 17.34 -13.78 1.81
C ASN A 129 15.85 -13.42 1.86
N ASN A 130 15.20 -13.51 0.73
CA ASN A 130 13.83 -13.04 0.52
C ASN A 130 12.83 -14.10 1.04
N ASN A 131 12.59 -14.13 2.34
CA ASN A 131 11.67 -15.07 2.99
C ASN A 131 10.27 -14.51 3.18
N PHE A 132 10.08 -13.21 2.90
CA PHE A 132 8.81 -12.51 3.04
C PHE A 132 8.36 -11.91 1.72
N ILE A 133 7.05 -11.94 1.51
CA ILE A 133 6.37 -11.38 0.34
C ILE A 133 5.58 -10.15 0.80
N TYR A 134 5.65 -9.07 0.03
CA TYR A 134 4.82 -7.90 0.22
C TYR A 134 3.38 -8.19 -0.22
N THR A 135 2.44 -8.01 0.70
CA THR A 135 1.02 -8.34 0.45
C THR A 135 0.27 -7.32 -0.41
N GLY A 136 0.88 -6.18 -0.70
CA GLY A 136 0.18 -5.07 -1.35
C GLY A 136 -0.42 -4.05 -0.37
N CYS A 137 -0.17 -4.19 0.97
CA CYS A 137 -0.64 -3.25 1.98
C CYS A 137 0.52 -2.54 2.68
N GLN A 138 0.48 -1.21 2.77
CA GLN A 138 1.47 -0.42 3.49
C GLN A 138 0.86 0.84 4.12
N ILE A 139 1.48 1.30 5.20
CA ILE A 139 1.24 2.65 5.75
C ILE A 139 2.49 3.48 5.52
N ILE A 140 2.32 4.64 4.90
CA ILE A 140 3.41 5.50 4.49
C ILE A 140 3.12 6.96 4.80
N ASN A 141 4.15 7.73 5.20
CA ASN A 141 4.03 9.16 5.38
C ASN A 141 4.36 9.90 4.08
N LYS A 142 3.59 10.93 3.77
CA LYS A 142 3.77 11.80 2.59
C LYS A 142 5.18 12.38 2.45
N SER A 143 5.85 12.64 3.56
CA SER A 143 7.18 13.24 3.56
C SER A 143 8.24 12.45 2.80
N VAL A 144 8.07 11.12 2.63
CA VAL A 144 9.02 10.29 1.89
C VAL A 144 9.08 10.61 0.40
N PHE A 145 8.05 11.30 -0.12
CA PHE A 145 7.99 11.74 -1.51
C PHE A 145 8.49 13.18 -1.72
N LYS A 146 8.82 13.92 -0.65
CA LYS A 146 9.13 15.35 -0.71
C LYS A 146 10.25 15.72 -1.69
N ASN A 147 11.25 14.87 -1.80
CA ASN A 147 12.44 15.12 -2.64
C ASN A 147 12.38 14.40 -3.99
N ILE A 148 11.25 13.76 -4.31
CA ILE A 148 11.09 13.04 -5.58
C ILE A 148 10.68 14.01 -6.67
N THR A 149 11.58 14.20 -7.64
CA THR A 149 11.33 15.02 -8.84
C THR A 149 10.87 14.20 -10.04
N LYS A 150 11.14 12.90 -10.04
CA LYS A 150 10.72 11.98 -11.09
C LYS A 150 9.20 11.83 -11.10
N LYS A 151 8.60 11.79 -12.29
CA LYS A 151 7.18 11.47 -12.49
C LYS A 151 6.95 9.95 -12.52
N ILE A 152 7.83 9.23 -13.20
CA ILE A 152 7.72 7.77 -13.43
C ILE A 152 8.80 7.08 -12.61
N PHE A 153 8.40 6.28 -11.60
CA PHE A 153 9.34 5.51 -10.77
C PHE A 153 8.65 4.39 -10.00
N SER A 154 9.41 3.37 -9.63
CA SER A 154 8.94 2.29 -8.78
C SER A 154 8.96 2.68 -7.31
N ILE A 155 7.98 2.25 -6.53
CA ILE A 155 7.97 2.40 -5.07
C ILE A 155 9.21 1.77 -4.40
N ASN A 156 9.84 0.82 -5.05
CA ASN A 156 11.10 0.22 -4.60
C ASN A 156 12.23 1.25 -4.41
N GLU A 157 12.22 2.36 -5.16
CA GLU A 157 13.20 3.43 -4.97
C GLU A 157 13.05 4.06 -3.59
N ILE A 158 11.80 4.32 -3.17
CA ILE A 158 11.49 4.82 -1.82
C ILE A 158 11.84 3.78 -0.75
N TRP A 159 11.42 2.53 -0.95
CA TRP A 159 11.70 1.47 0.01
C TRP A 159 13.20 1.25 0.21
N ASN A 160 14.00 1.27 -0.86
CA ASN A 160 15.45 1.12 -0.76
C ASN A 160 16.10 2.25 0.06
N GLN A 161 15.64 3.48 -0.12
CA GLN A 161 16.08 4.61 0.70
C GLN A 161 15.69 4.42 2.17
N LEU A 162 14.43 4.07 2.44
CA LEU A 162 13.93 3.83 3.80
C LEU A 162 14.62 2.66 4.50
N ILE A 163 14.96 1.60 3.74
CA ILE A 163 15.75 0.47 4.25
C ILE A 163 17.15 0.95 4.66
N PHE A 164 17.82 1.71 3.81
CA PHE A 164 19.13 2.27 4.09
C PHE A 164 19.11 3.17 5.35
N GLU A 165 18.06 3.97 5.50
CA GLU A 165 17.86 4.86 6.66
C GLU A 165 17.34 4.13 7.92
N LYS A 166 17.06 2.83 7.85
CA LYS A 166 16.41 2.04 8.91
C LYS A 166 15.04 2.62 9.33
N LYS A 167 14.27 3.09 8.36
CA LYS A 167 12.94 3.70 8.55
C LYS A 167 11.80 2.88 7.95
N LEU A 168 12.07 1.67 7.45
CA LEU A 168 11.06 0.76 6.91
C LEU A 168 10.94 -0.47 7.81
N LYS A 169 9.74 -0.67 8.33
CA LYS A 169 9.41 -1.88 9.11
C LYS A 169 8.49 -2.82 8.34
N GLY A 170 8.59 -4.08 8.68
CA GLY A 170 7.65 -5.12 8.26
C GLY A 170 6.76 -5.52 9.44
N PHE A 171 5.48 -5.65 9.16
CA PHE A 171 4.51 -6.28 10.03
C PHE A 171 4.12 -7.62 9.41
N GLU A 172 4.37 -8.71 10.14
CA GLU A 172 4.12 -10.04 9.62
C GLU A 172 2.64 -10.41 9.77
N SER A 173 2.01 -10.80 8.65
CA SER A 173 0.68 -11.38 8.63
C SER A 173 0.69 -12.83 9.10
N ASN A 174 -0.30 -13.19 9.91
CA ASN A 174 -0.60 -14.58 10.24
C ASN A 174 -1.67 -15.20 9.31
N ILE A 175 -2.15 -14.45 8.33
CA ILE A 175 -3.13 -14.88 7.32
C ILE A 175 -2.39 -15.34 6.06
N GLU A 176 -2.90 -16.40 5.42
CA GLU A 176 -2.44 -16.90 4.12
C GLU A 176 -3.01 -16.08 2.96
#